data_6c07740ce1532c7a031a4d643c70cf59
#
_entry.id   6c07740ce1532c7a031a4d643c70cf59
#
_cell.length_a   1.000
_cell.length_b   1.000
_cell.length_c   1.000
_cell.angle_alpha   90.00
_cell.angle_beta   90.00
_cell.angle_gamma   90.00
#
_symmetry.space_group_name_H-M   'P 1'
#
loop_
_entity.id
_entity.type
_entity.pdbx_description
1 polymer ?
#
loop_
_entity_poly.entity_id
_entity_poly.type
_entity_poly.pdbx_seq_one_letter_code
_entity_poly.pdbx_strand_id
1 'polypeptide(L)'
;MKHHFTKLVTFSFAAMLLASCSDSNDTPFVPNPGEVTKNVVGEEVISITDPQELAGSVINYKAKTATRAAGATTANLSDVYEMPSLPSHDGAIEIKNNDGCKGLDGSKTYIIKKGTKINSELNLQGATLFIEGELSTKNAWQCQAWINGVNKKGKIYILEGGTIHIDNNNTALFQNSGVYCYNYGGTLKKEGSNMYIESNDAYYTTGDIKVDNELKVQGLLYIGGNATVGKLSSETNAKINIQGDLLGTENQDIQLDGSILNINGKAKANKLTIQGSTPKLYACSFEVTDKTVLNSNGAELHVNNLKTGAIDQCAGSTIYLVNNSVIDCQGTYTNDNNGHNQDYPSANSRVVLQ
;
A
#
# COMPACT_ATOMS: atom_id res chain seq x y z
N MET A 1 5.41 56.22 -11.89
CA MET A 1 6.41 55.24 -11.46
C MET A 1 5.87 54.49 -10.27
N LYS A 2 5.36 53.27 -10.46
CA LYS A 2 5.05 52.33 -9.37
C LYS A 2 5.53 50.96 -9.84
N HIS A 3 6.58 50.47 -9.21
CA HIS A 3 7.15 49.16 -9.43
C HIS A 3 6.30 48.12 -8.73
N HIS A 4 5.72 47.21 -9.50
CA HIS A 4 5.13 45.96 -8.99
C HIS A 4 6.24 44.93 -8.78
N PHE A 5 6.51 44.57 -7.54
CA PHE A 5 7.32 43.41 -7.19
C PHE A 5 6.44 42.17 -7.22
N THR A 6 6.57 41.37 -8.26
CA THR A 6 6.02 40.01 -8.31
C THR A 6 6.94 39.11 -7.51
N LYS A 7 6.52 38.71 -6.32
CA LYS A 7 7.23 37.68 -5.55
C LYS A 7 6.91 36.30 -6.15
N LEU A 8 7.90 35.77 -6.84
CA LEU A 8 7.91 34.38 -7.25
C LEU A 8 8.15 33.52 -6.01
N VAL A 9 7.11 32.88 -5.51
CA VAL A 9 7.23 31.87 -4.46
C VAL A 9 7.43 30.53 -5.16
N THR A 10 8.69 30.17 -5.34
CA THR A 10 9.06 28.82 -5.78
C THR A 10 9.04 27.91 -4.57
N PHE A 11 7.98 27.17 -4.37
CA PHE A 11 7.96 26.08 -3.40
C PHE A 11 8.73 24.89 -3.96
N SER A 12 9.94 24.72 -3.47
CA SER A 12 10.71 23.50 -3.71
C SER A 12 10.17 22.37 -2.83
N PHE A 13 9.30 21.57 -3.35
CA PHE A 13 8.74 20.37 -2.70
C PHE A 13 9.63 19.12 -2.88
N ALA A 14 10.94 19.31 -2.96
CA ALA A 14 11.86 18.19 -3.24
C ALA A 14 12.65 17.69 -2.02
N ALA A 15 12.28 18.06 -0.79
CA ALA A 15 13.14 17.79 0.38
C ALA A 15 12.47 17.06 1.56
N MET A 16 11.26 16.48 1.42
CA MET A 16 10.58 15.85 2.56
C MET A 16 10.45 14.31 2.49
N LEU A 17 11.07 13.63 1.54
CA LEU A 17 10.97 12.16 1.42
C LEU A 17 12.10 11.38 2.12
N LEU A 18 12.96 12.02 2.91
CA LEU A 18 14.11 11.35 3.55
C LEU A 18 14.07 11.33 5.09
N ALA A 19 12.96 11.69 5.71
CA ALA A 19 12.90 11.83 7.17
C ALA A 19 12.05 10.81 7.91
N SER A 20 11.40 9.85 7.25
CA SER A 20 10.45 8.97 7.94
C SER A 20 11.05 7.73 8.63
N CYS A 21 12.32 7.44 8.42
CA CYS A 21 12.99 6.34 9.12
C CYS A 21 13.81 6.76 10.36
N SER A 22 13.80 8.04 10.73
CA SER A 22 14.51 8.53 11.93
C SER A 22 13.51 8.86 13.04
N ASP A 23 12.89 7.85 13.63
CA ASP A 23 12.21 8.04 14.91
C ASP A 23 13.24 8.13 16.02
N SER A 24 13.36 9.32 16.61
CA SER A 24 14.24 9.59 17.75
C SER A 24 13.82 8.90 19.05
N ASN A 25 12.81 8.04 19.02
CA ASN A 25 12.31 7.28 20.17
C ASN A 25 12.52 5.76 20.04
N ASP A 26 13.14 5.27 18.97
CA ASP A 26 13.53 3.88 18.94
C ASP A 26 14.74 3.70 19.88
N THR A 27 14.51 3.10 21.04
CA THR A 27 15.61 2.50 21.80
C THR A 27 16.40 1.60 20.84
N PRO A 28 17.72 1.77 20.75
CA PRO A 28 18.52 0.91 19.90
C PRO A 28 18.19 -0.54 20.22
N PHE A 29 17.93 -1.36 19.18
CA PHE A 29 17.76 -2.80 19.38
C PHE A 29 19.00 -3.32 20.12
N VAL A 30 18.81 -3.75 21.36
CA VAL A 30 19.84 -4.41 22.15
C VAL A 30 19.57 -5.89 22.09
N PRO A 31 20.43 -6.70 21.43
CA PRO A 31 20.28 -8.15 21.40
C PRO A 31 20.19 -8.70 22.81
N ASN A 32 19.36 -9.70 23.03
CA ASN A 32 19.31 -10.40 24.31
C ASN A 32 20.68 -11.03 24.61
N PRO A 33 21.13 -11.02 25.88
CA PRO A 33 22.39 -11.68 26.25
C PRO A 33 22.28 -13.18 25.97
N GLY A 34 23.05 -13.66 25.00
CA GLY A 34 23.06 -15.05 24.54
C GLY A 34 22.72 -15.24 23.07
N GLU A 35 22.24 -14.21 22.38
CA GLU A 35 22.04 -14.24 20.93
C GLU A 35 23.38 -14.15 20.19
N VAL A 36 23.50 -14.94 19.12
CA VAL A 36 24.67 -14.87 18.25
C VAL A 36 24.53 -13.65 17.35
N THR A 37 25.24 -12.57 17.70
CA THR A 37 25.26 -11.36 16.88
C THR A 37 26.41 -11.44 15.88
N LYS A 38 26.07 -11.39 14.59
CA LYS A 38 27.05 -11.34 13.50
C LYS A 38 27.11 -9.91 12.96
N ASN A 39 28.24 -9.22 13.17
CA ASN A 39 28.46 -7.91 12.59
C ASN A 39 29.11 -8.07 11.21
N VAL A 40 28.37 -7.76 10.18
CA VAL A 40 28.85 -7.80 8.80
C VAL A 40 29.23 -6.39 8.36
N VAL A 41 30.53 -6.17 8.13
CA VAL A 41 31.02 -4.92 7.52
C VAL A 41 31.23 -5.21 6.04
N GLY A 42 30.29 -4.71 5.21
CA GLY A 42 30.15 -5.15 3.84
C GLY A 42 31.09 -4.55 2.83
N GLU A 43 31.47 -5.35 1.88
CA GLU A 43 31.79 -4.98 0.51
C GLU A 43 30.47 -4.79 -0.25
N GLU A 44 30.46 -4.29 -1.48
CA GLU A 44 29.27 -3.71 -2.15
C GLU A 44 27.97 -4.55 -2.15
N VAL A 45 28.05 -5.86 -2.21
CA VAL A 45 26.90 -6.77 -2.11
C VAL A 45 27.33 -8.10 -1.49
N ILE A 46 26.68 -8.49 -0.40
CA ILE A 46 26.89 -9.81 0.21
C ILE A 46 25.63 -10.62 0.05
N SER A 47 25.74 -11.85 -0.43
CA SER A 47 24.63 -12.80 -0.49
C SER A 47 24.79 -13.87 0.58
N ILE A 48 23.78 -14.04 1.41
CA ILE A 48 23.70 -15.11 2.40
C ILE A 48 22.75 -16.16 1.83
N THR A 49 23.30 -17.34 1.57
CA THR A 49 22.55 -18.48 1.03
C THR A 49 22.61 -19.70 1.94
N ASP A 50 23.50 -19.68 2.94
CA ASP A 50 23.61 -20.76 3.92
C ASP A 50 22.57 -20.59 5.04
N PRO A 51 21.62 -21.53 5.21
CA PRO A 51 20.66 -21.51 6.30
C PRO A 51 21.27 -21.39 7.69
N GLN A 52 22.48 -21.90 7.90
CA GLN A 52 23.18 -21.83 9.18
C GLN A 52 23.68 -20.43 9.53
N GLU A 53 23.84 -19.57 8.53
CA GLU A 53 24.27 -18.19 8.77
C GLU A 53 23.14 -17.31 9.30
N LEU A 54 21.88 -17.65 9.01
CA LEU A 54 20.73 -16.81 9.33
C LEU A 54 19.89 -17.35 10.48
N ALA A 55 19.77 -18.67 10.61
CA ALA A 55 18.94 -19.28 11.64
C ALA A 55 19.40 -18.92 13.06
N GLY A 56 18.50 -18.41 13.88
CA GLY A 56 18.78 -18.04 15.27
C GLY A 56 19.82 -16.92 15.44
N SER A 57 20.03 -16.08 14.42
CA SER A 57 21.07 -15.04 14.44
C SER A 57 20.48 -13.63 14.27
N VAL A 58 21.21 -12.66 14.81
CA VAL A 58 21.00 -11.23 14.54
C VAL A 58 22.17 -10.74 13.69
N ILE A 59 21.89 -10.25 12.50
CA ILE A 59 22.89 -9.70 11.58
C ILE A 59 22.76 -8.18 11.55
N ASN A 60 23.79 -7.49 12.04
CA ASN A 60 23.93 -6.04 11.88
C ASN A 60 24.77 -5.77 10.63
N TYR A 61 24.18 -5.16 9.64
CA TYR A 61 24.86 -4.81 8.41
C TYR A 61 25.31 -3.35 8.38
N LYS A 62 26.62 -3.13 8.17
CA LYS A 62 27.20 -1.81 7.93
C LYS A 62 28.01 -1.85 6.64
N ALA A 63 27.68 -1.04 5.67
CA ALA A 63 28.51 -0.90 4.48
C ALA A 63 29.86 -0.24 4.81
N LYS A 64 30.90 -0.64 4.11
CA LYS A 64 32.30 -0.20 4.31
C LYS A 64 32.51 1.23 3.83
N THR A 65 31.75 1.70 2.90
CA THR A 65 31.70 3.06 2.38
C THR A 65 30.25 3.54 2.40
N ALA A 66 30.02 4.76 2.87
CA ALA A 66 28.74 5.41 2.75
C ALA A 66 28.43 5.76 1.27
N THR A 67 28.42 4.78 0.41
CA THR A 67 27.74 4.89 -0.86
C THR A 67 26.27 5.07 -0.47
N ARG A 68 25.76 6.26 -0.69
CA ARG A 68 24.35 6.56 -0.60
C ARG A 68 23.64 5.44 -1.33
N ALA A 69 23.10 4.48 -0.56
CA ALA A 69 22.25 3.47 -1.13
C ALA A 69 21.15 4.24 -1.84
N ALA A 70 21.19 4.24 -3.15
CA ALA A 70 20.16 4.88 -3.96
C ALA A 70 18.87 4.24 -3.49
N GLY A 71 18.05 5.00 -2.78
CA GLY A 71 16.75 4.71 -2.20
C GLY A 71 16.18 3.31 -2.49
N ALA A 72 16.73 2.30 -1.86
CA ALA A 72 16.33 0.93 -2.09
C ALA A 72 14.95 0.63 -1.54
N THR A 73 14.39 1.56 -0.81
CA THR A 73 13.10 1.41 -0.15
C THR A 73 11.94 2.05 -0.88
N THR A 74 12.18 2.92 -1.85
CA THR A 74 11.09 3.39 -2.69
C THR A 74 11.08 2.57 -3.97
N ALA A 75 10.09 1.69 -4.11
CA ALA A 75 9.74 1.19 -5.42
C ALA A 75 9.74 2.36 -6.38
N ASN A 76 10.34 2.19 -7.56
CA ASN A 76 10.11 3.12 -8.63
C ASN A 76 8.65 2.93 -9.07
N LEU A 77 7.75 3.45 -8.25
CA LEU A 77 6.30 3.32 -8.37
C LEU A 77 5.80 4.34 -9.39
N SER A 78 6.53 4.55 -10.49
CA SER A 78 6.34 5.60 -11.49
C SER A 78 4.92 5.74 -12.04
N ASP A 79 4.03 4.81 -11.73
CA ASP A 79 2.74 4.75 -12.40
C ASP A 79 1.50 4.97 -11.53
N VAL A 80 1.60 5.22 -10.17
CA VAL A 80 0.36 5.17 -9.40
C VAL A 80 0.27 6.06 -8.21
N TYR A 81 1.24 6.85 -7.76
CA TYR A 81 1.36 6.51 -6.37
C TYR A 81 1.50 7.68 -5.44
N GLU A 82 1.10 8.82 -5.92
CA GLU A 82 0.85 9.98 -5.09
C GLU A 82 -0.62 10.36 -5.18
N MET A 83 -1.16 10.91 -4.11
CA MET A 83 -2.47 11.53 -4.13
C MET A 83 -2.43 12.65 -5.19
N PRO A 84 -3.21 12.59 -6.28
CA PRO A 84 -3.19 13.64 -7.29
C PRO A 84 -3.61 14.98 -6.68
N SER A 85 -3.23 16.10 -7.27
CA SER A 85 -3.75 17.39 -6.86
C SER A 85 -5.27 17.43 -7.05
N LEU A 86 -5.98 18.05 -6.09
CA LEU A 86 -7.43 18.23 -6.19
C LEU A 86 -7.74 19.11 -7.43
N PRO A 87 -8.52 18.64 -8.41
CA PRO A 87 -8.88 19.45 -9.54
C PRO A 87 -9.93 20.52 -9.16
N SER A 88 -9.98 21.62 -9.91
CA SER A 88 -11.08 22.60 -9.75
C SER A 88 -12.42 21.95 -10.07
N HIS A 89 -13.43 22.35 -9.32
CA HIS A 89 -14.83 21.98 -9.55
C HIS A 89 -15.72 23.19 -9.83
N ASP A 90 -15.11 24.32 -10.22
CA ASP A 90 -15.83 25.50 -10.66
C ASP A 90 -16.76 25.17 -11.82
N GLY A 91 -18.00 25.62 -11.75
CA GLY A 91 -19.02 25.34 -12.76
C GLY A 91 -19.61 23.93 -12.72
N ALA A 92 -19.28 23.11 -11.70
CA ALA A 92 -19.89 21.80 -11.52
C ALA A 92 -21.41 21.91 -11.37
N ILE A 93 -22.15 20.99 -11.95
CA ILE A 93 -23.59 20.91 -11.89
C ILE A 93 -24.02 20.44 -10.50
N GLU A 94 -24.81 21.24 -9.80
CA GLU A 94 -25.26 20.89 -8.46
C GLU A 94 -26.35 19.81 -8.49
N ILE A 95 -26.12 18.71 -7.74
CA ILE A 95 -27.13 17.70 -7.48
C ILE A 95 -27.90 18.09 -6.23
N LYS A 96 -29.22 18.32 -6.38
CA LYS A 96 -30.09 18.83 -5.31
C LYS A 96 -31.09 17.81 -4.76
N ASN A 97 -31.28 16.72 -5.45
CA ASN A 97 -32.26 15.68 -5.08
C ASN A 97 -31.79 14.28 -5.49
N ASN A 98 -32.49 13.27 -5.03
CA ASN A 98 -32.14 11.87 -5.23
C ASN A 98 -32.11 11.43 -6.70
N ASP A 99 -32.92 12.05 -7.56
CA ASP A 99 -32.95 11.64 -8.98
C ASP A 99 -31.75 12.14 -9.77
N GLY A 100 -31.06 13.17 -9.25
CA GLY A 100 -29.90 13.76 -9.90
C GLY A 100 -28.65 12.84 -9.96
N CYS A 101 -28.63 11.76 -9.19
CA CYS A 101 -27.53 10.76 -9.22
C CYS A 101 -27.79 9.60 -10.17
N LYS A 102 -29.00 9.48 -10.71
CA LYS A 102 -29.39 8.39 -11.61
C LYS A 102 -29.01 8.73 -13.05
N GLY A 103 -27.89 8.20 -13.51
CA GLY A 103 -27.46 8.37 -14.91
C GLY A 103 -26.85 9.73 -15.19
N LEU A 104 -25.70 9.99 -14.60
CA LEU A 104 -24.91 11.20 -14.87
C LEU A 104 -24.36 11.18 -16.30
N ASP A 105 -24.21 12.36 -16.90
CA ASP A 105 -23.54 12.51 -18.19
C ASP A 105 -22.02 12.42 -17.98
N GLY A 106 -21.40 11.39 -18.55
CA GLY A 106 -19.96 11.10 -18.40
C GLY A 106 -19.02 12.19 -18.91
N SER A 107 -19.53 13.18 -19.65
CA SER A 107 -18.73 14.34 -20.11
C SER A 107 -18.74 15.51 -19.13
N LYS A 108 -19.50 15.41 -18.03
CA LYS A 108 -19.75 16.52 -17.11
C LYS A 108 -19.20 16.29 -15.70
N THR A 109 -19.09 17.39 -14.99
CA THR A 109 -18.69 17.44 -13.57
C THR A 109 -19.88 17.84 -12.73
N TYR A 110 -20.09 17.14 -11.62
CA TYR A 110 -21.18 17.31 -10.69
C TYR A 110 -20.68 17.55 -9.28
N ILE A 111 -21.54 18.15 -8.44
CA ILE A 111 -21.26 18.39 -7.04
C ILE A 111 -22.49 18.20 -6.16
N ILE A 112 -22.31 17.50 -5.04
CA ILE A 112 -23.25 17.48 -3.92
C ILE A 112 -22.72 18.47 -2.89
N LYS A 113 -23.36 19.64 -2.78
CA LYS A 113 -22.90 20.72 -1.92
C LYS A 113 -23.15 20.45 -0.44
N LYS A 114 -22.36 21.13 0.39
CA LYS A 114 -22.48 21.09 1.85
C LYS A 114 -23.95 21.36 2.28
N GLY A 115 -24.45 20.51 3.18
CA GLY A 115 -25.82 20.55 3.67
C GLY A 115 -26.84 19.79 2.80
N THR A 116 -26.47 19.38 1.60
CA THR A 116 -27.29 18.51 0.75
C THR A 116 -27.10 17.06 1.14
N LYS A 117 -28.21 16.34 1.32
CA LYS A 117 -28.24 14.89 1.58
C LYS A 117 -28.93 14.18 0.44
N ILE A 118 -28.22 13.25 -0.17
CA ILE A 118 -28.69 12.41 -1.25
C ILE A 118 -28.75 10.96 -0.77
N ASN A 119 -29.88 10.31 -0.99
CA ASN A 119 -30.05 8.89 -0.75
C ASN A 119 -30.52 8.23 -2.05
N SER A 120 -29.59 7.79 -2.87
CA SER A 120 -29.87 7.33 -4.22
C SER A 120 -28.81 6.38 -4.73
N GLU A 121 -29.18 5.60 -5.72
CA GLU A 121 -28.22 4.94 -6.60
C GLU A 121 -27.35 6.00 -7.29
N LEU A 122 -26.08 5.68 -7.44
CA LEU A 122 -25.12 6.50 -8.15
C LEU A 122 -24.71 5.79 -9.45
N ASN A 123 -25.08 6.36 -10.59
CA ASN A 123 -24.61 5.87 -11.88
C ASN A 123 -23.74 6.93 -12.55
N LEU A 124 -22.42 6.80 -12.40
CA LEU A 124 -21.44 7.78 -12.87
C LEU A 124 -21.33 7.86 -14.40
N GLN A 125 -21.45 6.75 -15.11
CA GLN A 125 -21.28 6.68 -16.57
C GLN A 125 -20.01 7.39 -17.09
N GLY A 126 -18.95 7.44 -16.26
CA GLY A 126 -17.70 8.13 -16.56
C GLY A 126 -17.66 9.60 -16.11
N ALA A 127 -18.70 10.12 -15.47
CA ALA A 127 -18.73 11.47 -14.91
C ALA A 127 -17.76 11.66 -13.75
N THR A 128 -17.50 12.91 -13.43
CA THR A 128 -16.78 13.33 -12.22
C THR A 128 -17.76 13.87 -11.20
N LEU A 129 -17.72 13.37 -9.97
CA LEU A 129 -18.57 13.78 -8.86
C LEU A 129 -17.74 14.29 -7.68
N PHE A 130 -18.02 15.51 -7.23
CA PHE A 130 -17.51 16.07 -5.99
C PHE A 130 -18.54 15.97 -4.88
N ILE A 131 -18.11 15.65 -3.66
CA ILE A 131 -18.98 15.47 -2.49
C ILE A 131 -18.47 16.35 -1.35
N GLU A 132 -19.17 17.46 -1.10
CA GLU A 132 -19.07 18.31 0.09
C GLU A 132 -20.20 18.02 1.08
N GLY A 133 -21.30 17.46 0.59
CA GLY A 133 -22.46 17.05 1.36
C GLY A 133 -22.44 15.58 1.73
N GLU A 134 -23.59 14.95 1.68
CA GLU A 134 -23.76 13.54 2.05
C GLU A 134 -24.41 12.75 0.92
N LEU A 135 -23.76 11.68 0.50
CA LEU A 135 -24.32 10.69 -0.41
C LEU A 135 -24.42 9.34 0.31
N SER A 136 -25.63 8.81 0.41
CA SER A 136 -25.88 7.45 0.86
C SER A 136 -26.38 6.60 -0.29
N THR A 137 -25.72 5.47 -0.55
CA THR A 137 -26.10 4.53 -1.61
C THR A 137 -26.17 3.11 -1.05
N LYS A 138 -27.28 2.42 -1.36
CA LYS A 138 -27.52 1.06 -0.85
C LYS A 138 -26.71 -0.02 -1.57
N ASN A 139 -26.18 0.28 -2.75
CA ASN A 139 -25.55 -0.72 -3.58
C ASN A 139 -24.30 -0.16 -4.26
N ALA A 140 -23.15 -0.69 -3.91
CA ALA A 140 -21.88 -0.31 -4.53
C ALA A 140 -21.82 -0.61 -6.05
N TRP A 141 -22.51 -1.66 -6.51
CA TRP A 141 -22.55 -2.03 -7.92
C TRP A 141 -23.31 -1.02 -8.81
N GLN A 142 -24.02 -0.10 -8.21
CA GLN A 142 -24.69 0.99 -8.91
C GLN A 142 -23.78 2.19 -9.20
N CYS A 143 -22.56 2.19 -8.69
CA CYS A 143 -21.53 3.16 -9.10
C CYS A 143 -20.93 2.80 -10.47
N GLN A 144 -21.77 2.47 -11.45
CA GLN A 144 -21.29 1.99 -12.74
C GLN A 144 -20.61 3.08 -13.57
N ALA A 145 -19.44 2.76 -14.09
CA ALA A 145 -18.75 3.59 -15.08
C ALA A 145 -18.85 3.02 -16.51
N TRP A 146 -19.72 2.03 -16.74
CA TRP A 146 -19.90 1.40 -18.04
C TRP A 146 -20.86 2.20 -18.94
N ILE A 147 -20.41 2.50 -20.16
CA ILE A 147 -21.27 3.05 -21.21
C ILE A 147 -21.09 2.18 -22.47
N ASN A 148 -22.19 1.61 -22.98
CA ASN A 148 -22.19 0.80 -24.21
C ASN A 148 -21.12 -0.31 -24.24
N GLY A 149 -20.88 -0.98 -23.10
CA GLY A 149 -19.86 -2.03 -22.99
C GLY A 149 -18.43 -1.53 -22.87
N VAL A 150 -18.19 -0.22 -22.90
CA VAL A 150 -16.88 0.38 -22.67
C VAL A 150 -16.80 0.90 -21.25
N ASN A 151 -15.78 0.44 -20.50
CA ASN A 151 -15.50 0.95 -19.16
C ASN A 151 -14.97 2.39 -19.27
N LYS A 152 -15.80 3.36 -18.89
CA LYS A 152 -15.42 4.76 -18.72
C LYS A 152 -15.21 5.00 -17.24
N LYS A 153 -13.97 5.15 -16.83
CA LYS A 153 -13.57 5.39 -15.44
C LYS A 153 -14.28 6.61 -14.86
N GLY A 154 -15.26 6.37 -13.98
CA GLY A 154 -15.90 7.44 -13.21
C GLY A 154 -15.02 7.92 -12.06
N LYS A 155 -15.11 9.18 -11.69
CA LYS A 155 -14.30 9.76 -10.62
C LYS A 155 -15.19 10.31 -9.50
N ILE A 156 -14.85 9.98 -8.26
CA ILE A 156 -15.48 10.55 -7.06
C ILE A 156 -14.40 11.28 -6.26
N TYR A 157 -14.66 12.50 -5.87
CA TYR A 157 -13.84 13.31 -4.98
C TYR A 157 -14.61 13.61 -3.71
N ILE A 158 -14.19 13.01 -2.59
CA ILE A 158 -14.79 13.27 -1.28
C ILE A 158 -13.97 14.39 -0.64
N LEU A 159 -14.57 15.56 -0.49
CA LEU A 159 -13.93 16.75 0.04
C LEU A 159 -14.06 16.79 1.57
N GLU A 160 -13.32 17.69 2.20
CA GLU A 160 -13.40 17.90 3.66
C GLU A 160 -14.85 18.19 4.09
N GLY A 161 -15.34 17.44 5.06
CA GLY A 161 -16.72 17.48 5.54
C GLY A 161 -17.72 16.74 4.68
N GLY A 162 -17.35 16.31 3.46
CA GLY A 162 -18.17 15.45 2.61
C GLY A 162 -18.22 14.01 3.14
N THR A 163 -19.33 13.34 2.88
CA THR A 163 -19.50 11.93 3.28
C THR A 163 -20.10 11.11 2.15
N ILE A 164 -19.51 9.96 1.88
CA ILE A 164 -20.15 8.89 1.14
C ILE A 164 -20.40 7.70 2.06
N HIS A 165 -21.62 7.23 2.10
CA HIS A 165 -22.01 6.03 2.84
C HIS A 165 -22.46 4.95 1.86
N ILE A 166 -21.71 3.85 1.81
CA ILE A 166 -22.01 2.68 0.99
C ILE A 166 -22.65 1.64 1.90
N ASP A 167 -23.98 1.64 1.93
CA ASP A 167 -24.80 0.73 2.72
C ASP A 167 -25.05 -0.55 1.91
N ASN A 168 -24.09 -1.47 1.97
CA ASN A 168 -24.28 -2.82 1.48
C ASN A 168 -23.46 -3.83 2.28
N ASN A 169 -23.98 -5.01 2.42
CA ASN A 169 -23.27 -6.15 3.01
C ASN A 169 -22.26 -6.79 2.05
N ASN A 170 -22.07 -6.20 0.87
CA ASN A 170 -21.09 -6.69 -0.08
C ASN A 170 -19.68 -6.32 0.37
N THR A 171 -18.73 -7.18 0.11
CA THR A 171 -17.34 -6.97 0.47
C THR A 171 -16.65 -5.94 -0.44
N ALA A 172 -17.05 -5.87 -1.73
CA ALA A 172 -16.47 -4.95 -2.70
C ALA A 172 -16.86 -3.49 -2.44
N LEU A 173 -15.91 -2.58 -2.59
CA LEU A 173 -16.17 -1.14 -2.45
C LEU A 173 -17.01 -0.60 -3.61
N PHE A 174 -16.64 -0.91 -4.86
CA PHE A 174 -17.32 -0.43 -6.08
C PHE A 174 -17.65 -1.54 -7.09
N GLN A 175 -17.44 -2.80 -6.76
CA GLN A 175 -17.76 -3.98 -7.56
C GLN A 175 -17.21 -3.98 -8.99
N ASN A 176 -15.92 -3.68 -9.14
CA ASN A 176 -15.23 -3.70 -10.42
C ASN A 176 -15.86 -2.76 -11.47
N SER A 177 -16.44 -1.68 -11.00
CA SER A 177 -17.25 -0.76 -11.82
C SER A 177 -16.43 0.29 -12.55
N GLY A 178 -15.10 0.33 -12.36
CA GLY A 178 -14.22 1.35 -12.93
C GLY A 178 -14.30 2.69 -12.21
N VAL A 179 -14.51 2.67 -10.90
CA VAL A 179 -14.60 3.89 -10.06
C VAL A 179 -13.25 4.22 -9.46
N TYR A 180 -12.82 5.46 -9.68
CA TYR A 180 -11.65 6.04 -9.03
C TYR A 180 -12.13 7.03 -7.95
N CYS A 181 -11.99 6.64 -6.69
CA CYS A 181 -12.42 7.44 -5.55
C CYS A 181 -11.22 8.09 -4.86
N TYR A 182 -11.25 9.41 -4.75
CA TYR A 182 -10.23 10.23 -4.13
C TYR A 182 -10.81 10.92 -2.90
N ASN A 183 -10.28 10.62 -1.72
CA ASN A 183 -10.74 11.18 -0.46
C ASN A 183 -9.75 12.22 0.08
N TYR A 184 -10.12 13.49 0.03
CA TYR A 184 -9.36 14.65 0.51
C TYR A 184 -9.85 15.12 1.88
N GLY A 185 -9.78 14.26 2.88
CA GLY A 185 -10.19 14.59 4.25
C GLY A 185 -11.69 14.48 4.53
N GLY A 186 -12.47 13.93 3.58
CA GLY A 186 -13.86 13.58 3.82
C GLY A 186 -14.02 12.21 4.48
N THR A 187 -15.21 11.69 4.49
CA THR A 187 -15.56 10.43 5.15
C THR A 187 -16.08 9.41 4.15
N LEU A 188 -15.41 8.26 4.06
CA LEU A 188 -15.93 7.07 3.43
C LEU A 188 -16.42 6.10 4.51
N LYS A 189 -17.71 5.83 4.55
CA LYS A 189 -18.32 4.79 5.38
C LYS A 189 -18.75 3.64 4.51
N LYS A 190 -18.30 2.43 4.84
CA LYS A 190 -18.74 1.20 4.20
C LYS A 190 -19.24 0.25 5.27
N GLU A 191 -20.44 -0.31 5.08
CA GLU A 191 -20.97 -1.34 5.96
C GLU A 191 -20.18 -2.66 5.83
N GLY A 192 -20.14 -3.40 6.93
CA GLY A 192 -19.40 -4.66 7.03
C GLY A 192 -17.93 -4.52 7.37
N SER A 193 -17.33 -5.65 7.77
CA SER A 193 -15.95 -5.71 8.30
C SER A 193 -14.88 -5.89 7.22
N ASN A 194 -15.26 -6.17 5.99
CA ASN A 194 -14.36 -6.37 4.85
C ASN A 194 -14.40 -5.19 3.88
N MET A 195 -13.28 -4.91 3.23
CA MET A 195 -13.19 -3.92 2.16
C MET A 195 -12.39 -4.47 0.99
N TYR A 196 -13.03 -4.63 -0.18
CA TYR A 196 -12.38 -5.11 -1.38
C TYR A 196 -12.32 -4.00 -2.43
N ILE A 197 -11.13 -3.80 -2.99
CA ILE A 197 -10.87 -2.90 -4.11
C ILE A 197 -10.55 -3.78 -5.30
N GLU A 198 -11.49 -3.89 -6.22
CA GLU A 198 -11.41 -4.79 -7.35
C GLU A 198 -10.57 -4.23 -8.50
N SER A 199 -10.23 -5.06 -9.48
CA SER A 199 -9.17 -4.81 -10.47
C SER A 199 -9.33 -3.53 -11.31
N ASN A 200 -10.57 -3.09 -11.56
CA ASN A 200 -10.83 -1.85 -12.30
C ASN A 200 -11.01 -0.62 -11.41
N ASP A 201 -11.05 -0.80 -10.09
CA ASP A 201 -11.34 0.24 -9.13
C ASP A 201 -10.06 0.79 -8.49
N ALA A 202 -10.16 2.02 -7.98
CA ALA A 202 -9.10 2.67 -7.24
C ALA A 202 -9.65 3.43 -6.04
N TYR A 203 -8.94 3.36 -4.92
CA TYR A 203 -9.22 4.18 -3.75
C TYR A 203 -7.96 4.89 -3.28
N TYR A 204 -8.05 6.21 -3.15
CA TYR A 204 -7.00 7.10 -2.66
C TYR A 204 -7.53 7.88 -1.47
N THR A 205 -6.79 7.94 -0.38
CA THR A 205 -7.13 8.76 0.79
C THR A 205 -5.92 9.49 1.33
N THR A 206 -6.09 10.73 1.76
CA THR A 206 -5.05 11.49 2.47
C THR A 206 -4.92 11.08 3.93
N GLY A 207 -5.93 10.41 4.49
CA GLY A 207 -5.99 10.02 5.89
C GLY A 207 -5.71 8.54 6.13
N ASP A 208 -6.01 8.12 7.36
CA ASP A 208 -5.91 6.74 7.80
C ASP A 208 -7.05 5.87 7.25
N ILE A 209 -6.82 4.57 7.22
CA ILE A 209 -7.85 3.57 6.93
C ILE A 209 -7.93 2.54 8.05
N LYS A 210 -9.15 2.12 8.37
CA LYS A 210 -9.40 1.03 9.30
C LYS A 210 -10.36 0.02 8.68
N VAL A 211 -9.94 -1.26 8.64
CA VAL A 211 -10.75 -2.38 8.15
C VAL A 211 -10.65 -3.51 9.18
N ASP A 212 -11.74 -3.79 9.87
CA ASP A 212 -11.72 -4.66 11.04
C ASP A 212 -11.37 -6.13 10.72
N ASN A 213 -11.69 -6.61 9.52
CA ASN A 213 -11.37 -7.97 9.09
C ASN A 213 -10.40 -7.96 7.90
N GLU A 214 -10.86 -8.02 6.66
CA GLU A 214 -9.98 -8.16 5.51
C GLU A 214 -10.04 -6.94 4.59
N LEU A 215 -8.87 -6.36 4.32
CA LEU A 215 -8.62 -5.46 3.20
C LEU A 215 -8.03 -6.27 2.05
N LYS A 216 -8.84 -6.47 1.00
CA LYS A 216 -8.40 -7.17 -0.22
C LYS A 216 -8.26 -6.18 -1.37
N VAL A 217 -7.12 -6.24 -2.07
CA VAL A 217 -6.81 -5.32 -3.16
C VAL A 217 -6.45 -6.09 -4.42
N GLN A 218 -7.18 -5.82 -5.49
CA GLN A 218 -6.88 -6.26 -6.85
C GLN A 218 -6.57 -5.07 -7.77
N GLY A 219 -7.05 -3.88 -7.40
CA GLY A 219 -6.87 -2.62 -8.12
C GLY A 219 -5.78 -1.74 -7.51
N LEU A 220 -6.09 -0.46 -7.34
CA LEU A 220 -5.16 0.55 -6.86
C LEU A 220 -5.59 1.06 -5.48
N LEU A 221 -4.65 1.11 -4.53
CA LEU A 221 -4.87 1.65 -3.21
C LEU A 221 -3.73 2.59 -2.81
N TYR A 222 -4.09 3.82 -2.44
CA TYR A 222 -3.18 4.79 -1.83
C TYR A 222 -3.72 5.23 -0.47
N ILE A 223 -2.90 5.17 0.55
CA ILE A 223 -3.23 5.61 1.92
C ILE A 223 -2.16 6.61 2.34
N GLY A 224 -2.55 7.88 2.52
CA GLY A 224 -1.65 8.95 2.96
C GLY A 224 -1.30 8.92 4.44
N GLY A 225 -2.07 8.20 5.25
CA GLY A 225 -1.85 7.95 6.65
C GLY A 225 -1.50 6.49 6.95
N ASN A 226 -1.99 6.00 8.09
CA ASN A 226 -1.81 4.63 8.55
C ASN A 226 -2.91 3.70 8.05
N ALA A 227 -2.59 2.42 7.92
CA ALA A 227 -3.56 1.37 7.69
C ALA A 227 -3.66 0.45 8.91
N THR A 228 -4.87 0.28 9.45
CA THR A 228 -5.14 -0.71 10.50
C THR A 228 -6.10 -1.76 9.95
N VAL A 229 -5.64 -3.01 9.83
CA VAL A 229 -6.40 -4.06 9.16
C VAL A 229 -6.28 -5.39 9.90
N GLY A 230 -7.33 -6.21 9.85
CA GLY A 230 -7.28 -7.58 10.39
C GLY A 230 -6.46 -8.52 9.53
N LYS A 231 -6.57 -8.37 8.21
CA LYS A 231 -5.78 -9.09 7.19
C LYS A 231 -5.60 -8.18 5.99
N LEU A 232 -4.42 -8.18 5.38
CA LEU A 232 -4.18 -7.58 4.07
C LEU A 232 -3.93 -8.68 3.06
N SER A 233 -4.74 -8.74 2.01
CA SER A 233 -4.51 -9.61 0.87
C SER A 233 -4.51 -8.83 -0.44
N SER A 234 -3.70 -9.26 -1.39
CA SER A 234 -3.68 -8.66 -2.72
C SER A 234 -3.54 -9.71 -3.79
N GLU A 235 -4.02 -9.41 -4.98
CA GLU A 235 -3.95 -10.28 -6.15
C GLU A 235 -3.11 -9.65 -7.26
N THR A 236 -2.85 -10.45 -8.29
CA THR A 236 -2.01 -10.10 -9.44
C THR A 236 -2.32 -8.71 -9.99
N ASN A 237 -1.28 -7.92 -10.19
CA ASN A 237 -1.30 -6.52 -10.67
C ASN A 237 -1.85 -5.50 -9.68
N ALA A 238 -2.28 -5.88 -8.49
CA ALA A 238 -2.63 -4.92 -7.45
C ALA A 238 -1.43 -4.05 -7.08
N LYS A 239 -1.69 -2.80 -6.77
CA LYS A 239 -0.68 -1.86 -6.36
C LYS A 239 -1.16 -1.09 -5.14
N ILE A 240 -0.38 -1.20 -4.06
CA ILE A 240 -0.73 -0.66 -2.75
C ILE A 240 0.40 0.25 -2.28
N ASN A 241 0.06 1.48 -1.88
CA ASN A 241 1.00 2.42 -1.32
C ASN A 241 0.45 2.98 0.00
N ILE A 242 1.16 2.73 1.09
CA ILE A 242 0.85 3.21 2.44
C ILE A 242 1.97 4.15 2.87
N GLN A 243 1.66 5.43 3.09
CA GLN A 243 2.65 6.43 3.48
C GLN A 243 3.01 6.37 4.95
N GLY A 244 2.10 5.90 5.80
CA GLY A 244 2.32 5.67 7.22
C GLY A 244 2.63 4.21 7.53
N ASP A 245 2.20 3.78 8.70
CA ASP A 245 2.40 2.44 9.23
C ASP A 245 1.30 1.49 8.76
N LEU A 246 1.65 0.21 8.61
CA LEU A 246 0.69 -0.88 8.46
C LEU A 246 0.57 -1.62 9.80
N LEU A 247 -0.51 -1.31 10.51
CA LEU A 247 -0.78 -1.84 11.84
C LEU A 247 -1.80 -2.98 11.73
N GLY A 248 -1.50 -4.10 12.35
CA GLY A 248 -2.40 -5.24 12.42
C GLY A 248 -3.13 -5.36 13.73
N THR A 249 -4.21 -6.09 13.73
CA THR A 249 -4.73 -6.77 14.93
C THR A 249 -3.81 -7.95 15.28
N GLU A 250 -3.92 -8.52 16.48
CA GLU A 250 -2.97 -9.51 17.02
C GLU A 250 -2.66 -10.74 16.12
N ASN A 251 -3.52 -11.03 15.15
CA ASN A 251 -3.36 -12.17 14.23
C ASN A 251 -3.33 -11.74 12.76
N GLN A 252 -2.88 -10.54 12.48
CA GLN A 252 -2.84 -10.05 11.11
C GLN A 252 -1.91 -10.88 10.23
N ASP A 253 -2.45 -11.39 9.14
CA ASP A 253 -1.68 -11.97 8.05
C ASP A 253 -1.60 -10.98 6.87
N ILE A 254 -0.44 -10.92 6.24
CA ILE A 254 -0.22 -10.19 5.00
C ILE A 254 0.09 -11.22 3.91
N GLN A 255 -0.74 -11.22 2.86
CA GLN A 255 -0.58 -12.08 1.71
C GLN A 255 -0.53 -11.27 0.42
N LEU A 256 0.59 -11.33 -0.27
CA LEU A 256 0.79 -10.70 -1.58
C LEU A 256 0.84 -11.79 -2.66
N ASP A 257 0.01 -11.65 -3.69
CA ASP A 257 -0.02 -12.54 -4.83
C ASP A 257 0.18 -11.74 -6.14
N GLY A 258 1.41 -11.76 -6.68
CA GLY A 258 1.75 -11.08 -7.93
C GLY A 258 1.53 -9.55 -7.92
N SER A 259 1.62 -8.92 -6.75
CA SER A 259 1.30 -7.52 -6.50
C SER A 259 2.49 -6.73 -5.98
N ILE A 260 2.34 -5.41 -5.94
CA ILE A 260 3.34 -4.50 -5.35
C ILE A 260 2.73 -3.84 -4.11
N LEU A 261 3.43 -3.95 -2.97
CA LEU A 261 3.10 -3.24 -1.74
C LEU A 261 4.29 -2.37 -1.31
N ASN A 262 4.03 -1.10 -1.12
CA ASN A 262 4.96 -0.16 -0.51
C ASN A 262 4.41 0.34 0.83
N ILE A 263 5.25 0.34 1.87
CA ILE A 263 4.94 0.85 3.21
C ILE A 263 6.11 1.75 3.62
N ASN A 264 5.87 3.06 3.69
CA ASN A 264 6.92 4.00 4.06
C ASN A 264 7.23 3.99 5.55
N GLY A 265 6.28 3.56 6.37
CA GLY A 265 6.42 3.41 7.82
C GLY A 265 6.83 2.00 8.24
N LYS A 266 6.41 1.65 9.46
CA LYS A 266 6.62 0.33 10.06
C LYS A 266 5.48 -0.60 9.67
N ALA A 267 5.79 -1.87 9.49
CA ALA A 267 4.79 -2.90 9.30
C ALA A 267 4.91 -3.98 10.38
N LYS A 268 3.75 -4.49 10.80
CA LYS A 268 3.68 -5.62 11.71
C LYS A 268 2.67 -6.64 11.20
N ALA A 269 3.05 -7.92 11.23
CA ALA A 269 2.19 -9.03 10.86
C ALA A 269 2.44 -10.24 11.74
N ASN A 270 1.45 -11.13 11.83
CA ASN A 270 1.67 -12.47 12.37
C ASN A 270 2.43 -13.32 11.34
N LYS A 271 1.93 -13.39 10.12
CA LYS A 271 2.56 -14.08 9.00
C LYS A 271 2.62 -13.19 7.77
N LEU A 272 3.75 -13.21 7.08
CA LEU A 272 3.93 -12.58 5.78
C LEU A 272 4.11 -13.66 4.72
N THR A 273 3.28 -13.63 3.67
CA THR A 273 3.41 -14.50 2.51
C THR A 273 3.51 -13.66 1.24
N ILE A 274 4.59 -13.86 0.47
CA ILE A 274 4.85 -13.20 -0.80
C ILE A 274 4.92 -14.29 -1.87
N GLN A 275 3.93 -14.32 -2.78
CA GLN A 275 3.75 -15.37 -3.77
C GLN A 275 3.24 -14.82 -5.11
N GLY A 276 3.10 -15.67 -6.12
CA GLY A 276 2.56 -15.31 -7.44
C GLY A 276 3.62 -14.78 -8.40
N SER A 277 3.22 -14.05 -9.43
CA SER A 277 4.12 -13.59 -10.48
C SER A 277 4.84 -12.30 -10.08
N THR A 278 6.15 -12.39 -9.78
CA THR A 278 7.02 -11.25 -9.48
C THR A 278 6.50 -10.25 -8.44
N PRO A 279 6.00 -10.71 -7.29
CA PRO A 279 5.51 -9.84 -6.23
C PRO A 279 6.67 -9.09 -5.59
N LYS A 280 6.41 -7.82 -5.20
CA LYS A 280 7.40 -6.98 -4.54
C LYS A 280 6.83 -6.30 -3.31
N LEU A 281 7.53 -6.41 -2.19
CA LEU A 281 7.21 -5.68 -0.98
C LEU A 281 8.39 -4.77 -0.61
N TYR A 282 8.06 -3.52 -0.32
CA TYR A 282 8.99 -2.52 0.19
C TYR A 282 8.50 -2.02 1.53
N ALA A 283 9.33 -2.06 2.55
CA ALA A 283 9.00 -1.54 3.88
C ALA A 283 10.23 -0.95 4.57
N CYS A 284 10.04 0.10 5.37
CA CYS A 284 11.12 0.66 6.16
C CYS A 284 11.52 -0.32 7.28
N SER A 285 10.54 -0.82 8.03
CA SER A 285 10.76 -1.80 9.10
C SER A 285 9.62 -2.80 9.12
N PHE A 286 9.96 -4.08 9.25
CA PHE A 286 8.98 -5.15 9.28
C PHE A 286 9.19 -6.08 10.48
N GLU A 287 8.16 -6.25 11.29
CA GLU A 287 8.11 -7.25 12.36
C GLU A 287 7.10 -8.33 11.99
N VAL A 288 7.55 -9.58 11.85
CA VAL A 288 6.72 -10.76 11.57
C VAL A 288 6.84 -11.74 12.74
N THR A 289 5.76 -11.93 13.47
CA THR A 289 5.80 -12.71 14.72
C THR A 289 6.07 -14.19 14.48
N ASP A 290 5.38 -14.79 13.51
CA ASP A 290 5.52 -16.22 13.18
C ASP A 290 6.54 -16.43 12.05
N LYS A 291 6.16 -16.19 10.81
CA LYS A 291 6.98 -16.59 9.66
C LYS A 291 6.88 -15.63 8.48
N THR A 292 8.03 -15.35 7.88
CA THR A 292 8.15 -14.72 6.56
C THR A 292 8.33 -15.79 5.49
N VAL A 293 7.42 -15.84 4.52
CA VAL A 293 7.40 -16.83 3.43
C VAL A 293 7.51 -16.12 2.09
N LEU A 294 8.56 -16.43 1.32
CA LEU A 294 8.69 -16.02 -0.07
C LEU A 294 8.52 -17.27 -0.95
N ASN A 295 7.33 -17.43 -1.53
CA ASN A 295 6.90 -18.68 -2.18
C ASN A 295 6.74 -18.53 -3.71
N SER A 296 7.63 -17.78 -4.35
CA SER A 296 7.68 -17.73 -5.80
C SER A 296 9.02 -17.26 -6.35
N ASN A 297 9.35 -17.72 -7.54
CA ASN A 297 10.49 -17.21 -8.29
C ASN A 297 10.27 -15.72 -8.61
N GLY A 298 11.28 -14.89 -8.32
CA GLY A 298 11.21 -13.43 -8.49
C GLY A 298 10.40 -12.70 -7.42
N ALA A 299 10.02 -13.36 -6.31
CA ALA A 299 9.50 -12.67 -5.14
C ALA A 299 10.61 -11.85 -4.48
N GLU A 300 10.32 -10.58 -4.22
CA GLU A 300 11.26 -9.64 -3.62
C GLU A 300 10.70 -9.01 -2.35
N LEU A 301 11.48 -9.05 -1.27
CA LEU A 301 11.24 -8.31 -0.03
C LEU A 301 12.39 -7.32 0.18
N HIS A 302 12.10 -6.03 0.11
CA HIS A 302 13.04 -4.95 0.38
C HIS A 302 12.74 -4.32 1.73
N VAL A 303 13.65 -4.45 2.69
CA VAL A 303 13.45 -3.88 4.01
C VAL A 303 14.75 -3.30 4.58
N ASN A 304 14.65 -2.27 5.43
CA ASN A 304 15.79 -1.76 6.19
C ASN A 304 16.01 -2.63 7.43
N ASN A 305 14.93 -2.94 8.15
CA ASN A 305 14.99 -3.80 9.34
C ASN A 305 13.93 -4.90 9.24
N LEU A 306 14.35 -6.13 9.40
CA LEU A 306 13.47 -7.30 9.44
C LEU A 306 13.67 -8.04 10.77
N LYS A 307 12.58 -8.17 11.53
CA LYS A 307 12.50 -9.09 12.66
C LYS A 307 11.46 -10.16 12.34
N THR A 308 11.83 -11.42 12.45
CA THR A 308 10.91 -12.51 12.08
C THR A 308 11.16 -13.76 12.92
N GLY A 309 10.09 -14.49 13.24
CA GLY A 309 10.16 -15.76 13.94
C GLY A 309 10.88 -16.84 13.11
N ALA A 310 10.60 -16.91 11.81
CA ALA A 310 11.27 -17.81 10.88
C ALA A 310 11.24 -17.24 9.45
N ILE A 311 12.11 -17.76 8.58
CA ILE A 311 12.12 -17.45 7.15
C ILE A 311 12.02 -18.73 6.35
N ASP A 312 11.17 -18.71 5.33
CA ASP A 312 11.00 -19.80 4.37
C ASP A 312 11.05 -19.22 2.95
N GLN A 313 12.11 -19.52 2.23
CA GLN A 313 12.35 -19.00 0.88
C GLN A 313 12.36 -20.12 -0.14
N CYS A 314 11.59 -19.98 -1.20
CA CYS A 314 11.70 -20.83 -2.38
C CYS A 314 12.77 -20.32 -3.37
N ALA A 315 13.14 -21.17 -4.30
CA ALA A 315 14.11 -20.86 -5.34
C ALA A 315 13.79 -19.58 -6.09
N GLY A 316 14.79 -18.72 -6.30
CA GLY A 316 14.66 -17.47 -7.06
C GLY A 316 14.04 -16.30 -6.33
N SER A 317 13.66 -16.44 -5.06
CA SER A 317 13.22 -15.31 -4.24
C SER A 317 14.41 -14.57 -3.60
N THR A 318 14.22 -13.30 -3.27
CA THR A 318 15.30 -12.47 -2.69
C THR A 318 14.77 -11.57 -1.59
N ILE A 319 15.50 -11.53 -0.46
CA ILE A 319 15.34 -10.51 0.57
C ILE A 319 16.50 -9.52 0.41
N TYR A 320 16.17 -8.24 0.22
CA TYR A 320 17.14 -7.16 0.13
C TYR A 320 17.16 -6.36 1.43
N LEU A 321 18.33 -6.27 2.04
CA LEU A 321 18.59 -5.46 3.24
C LEU A 321 19.47 -4.29 2.87
N VAL A 322 19.06 -3.10 3.26
CA VAL A 322 19.77 -1.86 2.95
C VAL A 322 20.83 -1.55 4.03
N ASN A 323 21.86 -0.82 3.65
CA ASN A 323 22.92 -0.36 4.55
C ASN A 323 22.39 0.19 5.89
N ASN A 324 23.08 -0.14 6.98
CA ASN A 324 22.70 0.12 8.37
C ASN A 324 21.41 -0.61 8.82
N SER A 325 21.09 -1.69 8.16
CA SER A 325 19.95 -2.51 8.49
C SER A 325 20.28 -3.65 9.44
N VAL A 326 19.23 -4.20 10.02
CA VAL A 326 19.32 -5.37 10.90
C VAL A 326 18.36 -6.43 10.38
N ILE A 327 18.83 -7.69 10.29
CA ILE A 327 17.96 -8.85 10.19
C ILE A 327 18.06 -9.65 11.48
N ASP A 328 16.93 -9.90 12.10
CA ASP A 328 16.76 -10.72 13.30
C ASP A 328 15.85 -11.89 12.97
N CYS A 329 16.44 -13.05 12.72
CA CYS A 329 15.72 -14.30 12.45
C CYS A 329 15.80 -15.17 13.71
N GLN A 330 14.75 -15.21 14.50
CA GLN A 330 14.73 -15.85 15.83
C GLN A 330 14.65 -17.37 15.78
N GLY A 331 14.20 -17.96 14.68
CA GLY A 331 14.01 -19.39 14.52
C GLY A 331 14.77 -19.95 13.31
N THR A 332 14.06 -20.72 12.51
CA THR A 332 14.65 -21.42 11.36
C THR A 332 14.68 -20.53 10.12
N TYR A 333 15.76 -20.67 9.35
CA TYR A 333 15.78 -20.22 7.95
C TYR A 333 15.80 -21.47 7.06
N THR A 334 14.78 -21.60 6.23
CA THR A 334 14.66 -22.67 5.26
C THR A 334 14.86 -22.10 3.86
N ASN A 335 15.84 -22.60 3.17
CA ASN A 335 16.10 -22.32 1.77
C ASN A 335 15.75 -23.59 0.98
N ASP A 336 14.46 -23.77 0.67
CA ASP A 336 14.01 -24.98 0.02
C ASP A 336 14.03 -24.82 -1.51
N ASN A 337 15.11 -25.29 -2.10
CA ASN A 337 15.22 -25.41 -3.55
C ASN A 337 14.39 -26.59 -4.11
N ASN A 338 13.78 -27.42 -3.26
CA ASN A 338 13.16 -28.70 -3.67
C ASN A 338 11.62 -28.71 -3.64
N GLY A 339 10.97 -27.67 -3.07
CA GLY A 339 9.56 -27.84 -2.69
C GLY A 339 8.50 -27.40 -3.70
N HIS A 340 8.71 -26.38 -4.49
CA HIS A 340 7.56 -25.75 -5.18
C HIS A 340 7.70 -25.43 -6.67
N ASN A 341 8.88 -25.60 -7.30
CA ASN A 341 8.96 -25.49 -8.75
C ASN A 341 10.21 -26.23 -9.29
N GLN A 342 10.01 -27.44 -9.72
CA GLN A 342 11.05 -28.24 -10.42
C GLN A 342 11.48 -27.60 -11.75
N ASP A 343 10.81 -26.56 -12.21
CA ASP A 343 11.05 -25.92 -13.50
C ASP A 343 12.18 -24.87 -13.48
N TYR A 344 12.74 -24.53 -12.30
CA TYR A 344 13.82 -23.54 -12.19
C TYR A 344 15.02 -24.03 -11.35
N PRO A 345 15.74 -25.05 -11.82
CA PRO A 345 16.80 -25.67 -11.02
C PRO A 345 18.06 -24.78 -10.81
N SER A 346 18.13 -23.61 -11.42
CA SER A 346 19.32 -22.75 -11.39
C SER A 346 19.19 -21.44 -10.59
N ALA A 347 18.02 -21.13 -10.05
CA ALA A 347 17.80 -19.91 -9.30
C ALA A 347 17.84 -20.17 -7.80
N ASN A 348 18.90 -19.78 -7.14
CA ASN A 348 19.04 -19.89 -5.68
C ASN A 348 18.30 -18.74 -4.99
N SER A 349 17.56 -19.04 -3.92
CA SER A 349 17.05 -18.04 -2.99
C SER A 349 18.21 -17.40 -2.22
N ARG A 350 18.08 -16.11 -1.88
CA ARG A 350 19.18 -15.39 -1.24
C ARG A 350 18.70 -14.23 -0.38
N VAL A 351 19.50 -13.89 0.62
CA VAL A 351 19.46 -12.62 1.32
C VAL A 351 20.62 -11.77 0.81
N VAL A 352 20.32 -10.59 0.30
CA VAL A 352 21.30 -9.67 -0.28
C VAL A 352 21.44 -8.46 0.61
N LEU A 353 22.65 -8.19 1.10
CA LEU A 353 23.00 -7.01 1.89
C LEU A 353 23.54 -5.95 0.93
N GLN A 354 22.90 -4.80 0.78
CA GLN A 354 23.24 -3.74 -0.19
C GLN A 354 23.71 -2.47 0.49
#